data_aeb3154c78f4a819a1114b95a3b125f3
#
_entry.id   aeb3154c78f4a819a1114b95a3b125f3
#
_cell.length_a   1.000
_cell.length_b   1.000
_cell.length_c   1.000
_cell.angle_alpha   90.00
_cell.angle_beta   90.00
_cell.angle_gamma   90.00
#
_symmetry.space_group_name_H-M   'P 1'
#
loop_
_entity.id
_entity.type
_entity.pdbx_description
1 polymer ?
#
loop_
_entity_poly.entity_id
_entity_poly.type
_entity_poly.pdbx_seq_one_letter_code
_entity_poly.pdbx_strand_id
1 'polypeptide(L)'
;LEPAGLVIASVKPETRTGIIDSLFVGDDFRNSGLGTGLLLAAEEHLREKGCRRVSISFPFGRRETSALCRILQKCGWDEPVKSHEIGKFKFNESFLWVNRVGFRGKDRAIPWDKPAPKVLEEIKKGEDKWYPRRFSPFQGGRPYPDTSFWLCCDGEIVGWLITARVAED
;
A
#
# COMPACT_ATOMS: atom_id res chain seq x y z
N LEU A 1 8.54 28.53 -20.46
CA LEU A 1 7.35 27.76 -20.10
C LEU A 1 7.53 27.22 -18.69
N GLU A 2 6.68 27.63 -17.78
CA GLU A 2 6.67 27.14 -16.42
C GLU A 2 5.76 25.90 -16.32
N PRO A 3 6.20 24.79 -15.73
CA PRO A 3 5.39 23.60 -15.60
C PRO A 3 4.25 23.82 -14.60
N ALA A 4 3.00 23.71 -15.09
CA ALA A 4 1.81 23.99 -14.27
C ALA A 4 1.26 22.76 -13.53
N GLY A 5 1.62 21.55 -13.97
CA GLY A 5 1.17 20.31 -13.36
C GLY A 5 1.82 19.07 -13.95
N LEU A 6 1.64 17.94 -13.30
CA LEU A 6 2.25 16.66 -13.65
C LEU A 6 1.28 15.51 -13.31
N VAL A 7 1.20 14.52 -14.19
CA VAL A 7 0.63 13.21 -13.89
C VAL A 7 1.66 12.14 -14.20
N ILE A 8 1.82 11.19 -13.29
CA ILE A 8 2.67 10.01 -13.47
C ILE A 8 1.76 8.79 -13.40
N ALA A 9 1.89 7.90 -14.37
CA ALA A 9 1.13 6.67 -14.41
C ALA A 9 2.01 5.51 -14.85
N SER A 10 1.71 4.32 -14.33
CA SER A 10 2.36 3.06 -14.68
C SER A 10 1.33 2.03 -15.17
N VAL A 11 1.81 1.00 -15.87
CA VAL A 11 0.97 -0.08 -16.39
C VAL A 11 1.39 -1.39 -15.75
N LYS A 12 0.41 -2.15 -15.26
CA LYS A 12 0.58 -3.59 -14.89
C LYS A 12 0.04 -4.45 -16.02
N PRO A 13 0.89 -4.95 -16.92
CA PRO A 13 0.47 -5.70 -18.10
C PRO A 13 -0.32 -6.96 -17.76
N GLU A 14 0.07 -7.66 -16.68
CA GLU A 14 -0.51 -8.94 -16.26
C GLU A 14 -2.01 -8.83 -15.94
N THR A 15 -2.41 -7.68 -15.39
CA THR A 15 -3.80 -7.40 -14.99
C THR A 15 -4.49 -6.40 -15.92
N ARG A 16 -3.79 -5.86 -16.91
CA ARG A 16 -4.23 -4.77 -17.77
C ARG A 16 -4.75 -3.57 -16.97
N THR A 17 -4.05 -3.24 -15.90
CA THR A 17 -4.41 -2.17 -14.99
C THR A 17 -3.41 -1.03 -15.10
N GLY A 18 -3.91 0.18 -15.33
CA GLY A 18 -3.17 1.42 -15.18
C GLY A 18 -3.19 1.85 -13.71
N ILE A 19 -2.09 2.40 -13.25
CA ILE A 19 -1.99 2.99 -11.91
C ILE A 19 -1.57 4.44 -12.08
N ILE A 20 -2.32 5.35 -11.48
CA ILE A 20 -1.90 6.74 -11.36
C ILE A 20 -1.10 6.85 -10.07
N ASP A 21 0.21 7.02 -10.22
CA ASP A 21 1.16 7.08 -9.12
C ASP A 21 1.24 8.48 -8.51
N SER A 22 1.03 9.52 -9.32
CA SER A 22 1.03 10.92 -8.88
C SER A 22 0.16 11.78 -9.79
N LEU A 23 -0.55 12.73 -9.18
CA LEU A 23 -1.25 13.82 -9.86
C LEU A 23 -0.99 15.10 -9.07
N PHE A 24 -0.29 16.04 -9.68
CA PHE A 24 0.09 17.30 -9.07
C PHE A 24 -0.30 18.48 -9.96
N VAL A 25 -0.78 19.55 -9.32
CA VAL A 25 -1.03 20.85 -9.95
C VAL A 25 -0.45 21.93 -9.05
N GLY A 26 0.37 22.79 -9.63
CA GLY A 26 0.96 23.93 -8.94
C GLY A 26 -0.11 24.83 -8.33
N ASP A 27 0.17 25.44 -7.18
CA ASP A 27 -0.79 26.19 -6.38
C ASP A 27 -1.48 27.30 -7.20
N ASP A 28 -0.73 28.02 -7.99
CA ASP A 28 -1.20 29.13 -8.83
C ASP A 28 -2.11 28.67 -10.00
N PHE A 29 -2.07 27.38 -10.34
CA PHE A 29 -2.83 26.79 -11.44
C PHE A 29 -4.00 25.93 -10.95
N ARG A 30 -4.25 25.89 -9.64
CA ARG A 30 -5.39 25.13 -9.07
C ARG A 30 -6.72 25.80 -9.42
N ASN A 31 -7.77 25.00 -9.40
CA ASN A 31 -9.14 25.40 -9.73
C ASN A 31 -9.35 25.88 -11.17
N SER A 32 -8.38 25.70 -12.07
CA SER A 32 -8.44 26.04 -13.50
C SER A 32 -8.93 24.89 -14.41
N GLY A 33 -9.25 23.73 -13.82
CA GLY A 33 -9.59 22.51 -14.58
C GLY A 33 -8.37 21.66 -14.97
N LEU A 34 -7.14 22.13 -14.74
CA LEU A 34 -5.91 21.45 -15.15
C LEU A 34 -5.78 20.03 -14.57
N GLY A 35 -6.12 19.85 -13.29
CA GLY A 35 -6.10 18.53 -12.66
C GLY A 35 -7.05 17.53 -13.31
N THR A 36 -8.24 17.99 -13.73
CA THR A 36 -9.19 17.17 -14.49
C THR A 36 -8.63 16.84 -15.87
N GLY A 37 -8.05 17.83 -16.57
CA GLY A 37 -7.43 17.61 -17.87
C GLY A 37 -6.28 16.61 -17.83
N LEU A 38 -5.40 16.70 -16.82
CA LEU A 38 -4.30 15.75 -16.62
C LEU A 38 -4.80 14.33 -16.36
N LEU A 39 -5.85 14.18 -15.53
CA LEU A 39 -6.44 12.88 -15.24
C LEU A 39 -7.01 12.25 -16.52
N LEU A 40 -7.83 12.99 -17.28
CA LEU A 40 -8.42 12.51 -18.53
C LEU A 40 -7.36 12.14 -19.58
N ALA A 41 -6.31 12.94 -19.71
CA ALA A 41 -5.19 12.63 -20.60
C ALA A 41 -4.47 11.34 -20.19
N ALA A 42 -4.27 11.12 -18.89
CA ALA A 42 -3.67 9.89 -18.37
C ALA A 42 -4.57 8.67 -18.63
N GLU A 43 -5.89 8.79 -18.44
CA GLU A 43 -6.86 7.73 -18.71
C GLU A 43 -6.84 7.33 -20.19
N GLU A 44 -6.86 8.33 -21.09
CA GLU A 44 -6.80 8.09 -22.53
C GLU A 44 -5.54 7.34 -22.91
N HIS A 45 -4.38 7.82 -22.43
CA HIS A 45 -3.11 7.18 -22.74
C HIS A 45 -3.03 5.75 -22.15
N LEU A 46 -3.53 5.52 -20.96
CA LEU A 46 -3.59 4.17 -20.36
C LEU A 46 -4.53 3.25 -21.16
N ARG A 47 -5.64 3.78 -21.69
CA ARG A 47 -6.55 3.03 -22.55
C ARG A 47 -5.87 2.63 -23.87
N GLU A 48 -5.13 3.54 -24.50
CA GLU A 48 -4.32 3.24 -25.69
C GLU A 48 -3.27 2.15 -25.44
N LYS A 49 -2.72 2.09 -24.21
CA LYS A 49 -1.82 1.01 -23.75
C LYS A 49 -2.54 -0.32 -23.45
N GLY A 50 -3.85 -0.41 -23.68
CA GLY A 50 -4.64 -1.62 -23.49
C GLY A 50 -5.10 -1.87 -22.06
N CYS A 51 -4.99 -0.89 -21.16
CA CYS A 51 -5.55 -0.99 -19.82
C CYS A 51 -7.06 -1.04 -19.87
N ARG A 52 -7.65 -1.94 -19.08
CA ARG A 52 -9.11 -2.07 -18.91
C ARG A 52 -9.62 -1.47 -17.61
N ARG A 53 -8.71 -1.16 -16.69
CA ARG A 53 -8.97 -0.57 -15.38
C ARG A 53 -7.88 0.43 -15.08
N VAL A 54 -8.25 1.51 -14.41
CA VAL A 54 -7.31 2.48 -13.85
C VAL A 54 -7.57 2.56 -12.34
N SER A 55 -6.52 2.69 -11.56
CA SER A 55 -6.59 2.86 -10.11
C SER A 55 -5.69 3.99 -9.63
N ILE A 56 -6.06 4.62 -8.55
CA ILE A 56 -5.28 5.63 -7.85
C ILE A 56 -5.37 5.34 -6.34
N SER A 57 -4.25 5.53 -5.64
CA SER A 57 -4.22 5.43 -4.17
C SER A 57 -3.72 6.73 -3.58
N PHE A 58 -4.39 7.23 -2.56
CA PHE A 58 -4.04 8.50 -1.92
C PHE A 58 -4.35 8.48 -0.42
N PRO A 59 -3.60 9.26 0.38
CA PRO A 59 -3.87 9.40 1.81
C PRO A 59 -5.22 10.10 2.05
N PHE A 60 -6.05 9.52 2.90
CA PHE A 60 -7.31 10.15 3.31
C PHE A 60 -7.07 11.22 4.39
N GLY A 61 -7.93 12.26 4.42
CA GLY A 61 -7.91 13.29 5.47
C GLY A 61 -6.90 14.43 5.26
N ARG A 62 -6.19 14.48 4.13
CA ARG A 62 -5.38 15.65 3.76
C ARG A 62 -6.23 16.72 3.09
N ARG A 63 -5.76 17.98 3.15
CA ARG A 63 -6.45 19.13 2.53
C ARG A 63 -6.70 18.91 1.03
N GLU A 64 -5.75 18.32 0.34
CA GLU A 64 -5.79 18.06 -1.10
C GLU A 64 -6.74 16.92 -1.48
N THR A 65 -7.04 16.01 -0.54
CA THR A 65 -7.88 14.84 -0.79
C THR A 65 -9.29 15.22 -1.25
N SER A 66 -9.87 16.27 -0.68
CA SER A 66 -11.21 16.72 -1.04
C SER A 66 -11.29 17.26 -2.48
N ALA A 67 -10.23 17.89 -2.97
CA ALA A 67 -10.13 18.36 -4.34
C ALA A 67 -9.98 17.17 -5.31
N LEU A 68 -9.13 16.20 -4.96
CA LEU A 68 -8.95 14.98 -5.75
C LEU A 68 -10.26 14.18 -5.83
N CYS A 69 -10.96 13.95 -4.73
CA CYS A 69 -12.25 13.25 -4.73
C CYS A 69 -13.28 13.92 -5.65
N ARG A 70 -13.35 15.26 -5.65
CA ARG A 70 -14.24 15.99 -6.56
C ARG A 70 -13.86 15.80 -8.04
N ILE A 71 -12.57 15.74 -8.37
CA ILE A 71 -12.09 15.48 -9.72
C ILE A 71 -12.48 14.05 -10.12
N LEU A 72 -12.20 13.06 -9.30
CA LEU A 72 -12.53 11.66 -9.55
C LEU A 72 -14.03 11.48 -9.78
N GLN A 73 -14.88 12.05 -8.91
CA GLN A 73 -16.33 12.01 -9.05
C GLN A 73 -16.81 12.64 -10.37
N LYS A 74 -16.25 13.81 -10.74
CA LYS A 74 -16.59 14.47 -12.04
C LYS A 74 -16.20 13.63 -13.25
N CYS A 75 -15.14 12.83 -13.14
CA CYS A 75 -14.68 11.94 -14.20
C CYS A 75 -15.36 10.56 -14.16
N GLY A 76 -16.35 10.35 -13.31
CA GLY A 76 -17.11 9.10 -13.25
C GLY A 76 -16.39 7.93 -12.58
N TRP A 77 -15.41 8.22 -11.73
CA TRP A 77 -14.73 7.19 -10.94
C TRP A 77 -15.62 6.70 -9.82
N ASP A 78 -15.40 5.43 -9.44
CA ASP A 78 -16.02 4.84 -8.26
C ASP A 78 -15.64 5.59 -6.98
N GLU A 79 -16.49 5.52 -5.96
CA GLU A 79 -16.19 6.11 -4.67
C GLU A 79 -14.94 5.47 -4.05
N PRO A 80 -14.05 6.29 -3.42
CA PRO A 80 -12.86 5.78 -2.76
C PRO A 80 -13.18 4.80 -1.64
N VAL A 81 -12.54 3.65 -1.63
CA VAL A 81 -12.67 2.64 -0.58
C VAL A 81 -11.43 2.64 0.29
N LYS A 82 -11.62 2.68 1.62
CA LYS A 82 -10.51 2.58 2.58
C LYS A 82 -9.88 1.19 2.45
N SER A 83 -8.63 1.13 1.97
CA SER A 83 -7.90 -0.12 1.75
C SER A 83 -6.97 -0.49 2.91
N HIS A 84 -6.35 0.49 3.55
CA HIS A 84 -5.46 0.29 4.70
C HIS A 84 -5.32 1.58 5.50
N GLU A 85 -4.79 1.45 6.69
CA GLU A 85 -4.53 2.55 7.62
C GLU A 85 -3.06 2.51 8.05
N ILE A 86 -2.41 3.67 8.04
CA ILE A 86 -1.01 3.81 8.44
C ILE A 86 -0.99 4.55 9.77
N GLY A 87 -0.56 3.84 10.83
CA GLY A 87 -0.24 4.45 12.12
C GLY A 87 1.22 4.89 12.17
N LYS A 88 1.49 6.11 12.60
CA LYS A 88 2.84 6.60 12.91
C LYS A 88 2.93 6.89 14.39
N PHE A 89 3.96 6.38 15.05
CA PHE A 89 4.23 6.70 16.45
C PHE A 89 5.74 6.82 16.70
N LYS A 90 6.10 7.59 17.72
CA LYS A 90 7.46 7.60 18.24
C LYS A 90 7.54 6.60 19.38
N PHE A 91 8.56 5.77 19.38
CA PHE A 91 8.84 4.92 20.55
C PHE A 91 9.08 5.80 21.77
N ASN A 92 8.32 5.53 22.83
CA ASN A 92 8.45 6.19 24.12
C ASN A 92 8.41 5.10 25.19
N GLU A 93 9.35 5.12 26.13
CA GLU A 93 9.46 4.17 27.23
C GLU A 93 8.21 4.11 28.13
N SER A 94 7.35 5.14 28.07
CA SER A 94 6.10 5.21 28.82
C SER A 94 4.92 4.42 28.20
N PHE A 95 5.09 3.69 27.11
CA PHE A 95 4.06 2.78 26.62
C PHE A 95 3.87 1.57 27.53
N LEU A 96 3.16 1.78 28.62
CA LEU A 96 2.87 0.76 29.64
C LEU A 96 2.19 -0.50 29.07
N TRP A 97 1.50 -0.39 27.94
CA TRP A 97 0.85 -1.52 27.29
C TRP A 97 1.86 -2.51 26.67
N VAL A 98 3.02 -2.03 26.22
CA VAL A 98 4.08 -2.91 25.66
C VAL A 98 4.51 -3.95 26.68
N ASN A 99 4.58 -3.57 27.95
CA ASN A 99 4.94 -4.49 29.04
C ASN A 99 3.79 -5.44 29.44
N ARG A 100 2.58 -5.22 28.94
CA ARG A 100 1.41 -6.07 29.20
C ARG A 100 1.12 -7.05 28.07
N VAL A 101 1.76 -6.88 26.91
CA VAL A 101 1.65 -7.80 25.78
C VAL A 101 2.68 -8.89 25.94
N GLY A 102 2.23 -10.10 26.15
CA GLY A 102 3.07 -11.29 26.26
C GLY A 102 2.47 -12.43 25.45
N PHE A 103 3.31 -13.29 24.95
CA PHE A 103 2.85 -14.54 24.33
C PHE A 103 2.32 -15.48 25.42
N ARG A 104 1.20 -16.14 25.15
CA ARG A 104 0.58 -17.08 26.07
C ARG A 104 0.96 -18.51 25.68
N GLY A 105 1.28 -19.34 26.69
CA GLY A 105 1.51 -20.76 26.46
C GLY A 105 2.67 -21.07 25.49
N LYS A 106 2.34 -21.70 24.37
CA LYS A 106 3.31 -22.12 23.34
C LYS A 106 3.47 -21.11 22.20
N ASP A 107 2.83 -19.95 22.29
CA ASP A 107 2.93 -18.90 21.26
C ASP A 107 4.35 -18.35 21.20
N ARG A 108 4.87 -18.18 20.02
CA ARG A 108 6.23 -17.66 19.78
C ARG A 108 6.26 -16.72 18.60
N ALA A 109 7.00 -15.61 18.76
CA ALA A 109 7.47 -14.81 17.64
C ALA A 109 8.86 -15.30 17.25
N ILE A 110 9.03 -15.73 16.01
CA ILE A 110 10.28 -16.28 15.49
C ILE A 110 10.82 -15.29 14.46
N PRO A 111 12.09 -14.84 14.57
CA PRO A 111 12.69 -13.91 13.64
C PRO A 111 12.62 -14.39 12.18
N TRP A 112 12.48 -13.45 11.26
CA TRP A 112 12.38 -13.72 9.81
C TRP A 112 13.74 -13.85 9.13
N ASP A 113 14.79 -14.11 9.85
CA ASP A 113 16.15 -14.16 9.29
C ASP A 113 16.37 -15.38 8.39
N LYS A 114 15.88 -16.55 8.79
CA LYS A 114 16.05 -17.81 8.05
C LYS A 114 14.86 -18.75 8.27
N PRO A 115 13.67 -18.44 7.71
CA PRO A 115 12.55 -19.37 7.82
C PRO A 115 12.91 -20.67 7.07
N ALA A 116 12.62 -21.81 7.70
CA ALA A 116 12.79 -23.10 7.05
C ALA A 116 11.97 -23.17 5.74
N PRO A 117 12.46 -23.83 4.68
CA PRO A 117 11.74 -23.93 3.40
C PRO A 117 10.29 -24.37 3.56
N LYS A 118 10.02 -25.31 4.48
CA LYS A 118 8.68 -25.79 4.80
C LYS A 118 7.75 -24.66 5.28
N VAL A 119 8.25 -23.75 6.11
CA VAL A 119 7.50 -22.57 6.62
C VAL A 119 7.10 -21.66 5.46
N LEU A 120 8.04 -21.38 4.56
CA LEU A 120 7.78 -20.55 3.39
C LEU A 120 6.73 -21.17 2.46
N GLU A 121 6.78 -22.49 2.29
CA GLU A 121 5.78 -23.22 1.50
C GLU A 121 4.40 -23.19 2.15
N GLU A 122 4.30 -23.35 3.46
CA GLU A 122 3.04 -23.28 4.20
C GLU A 122 2.43 -21.90 4.09
N ILE A 123 3.21 -20.84 4.23
CA ILE A 123 2.75 -19.48 4.02
C ILE A 123 2.24 -19.30 2.58
N LYS A 124 3.01 -19.70 1.57
CA LYS A 124 2.59 -19.61 0.16
C LYS A 124 1.31 -20.37 -0.14
N LYS A 125 1.15 -21.58 0.40
CA LYS A 125 -0.07 -22.38 0.26
C LYS A 125 -1.29 -21.76 0.93
N GLY A 126 -1.07 -20.86 1.89
CA GLY A 126 -2.12 -20.13 2.60
C GLY A 126 -2.65 -18.91 1.83
N GLU A 127 -1.95 -18.44 0.79
CA GLU A 127 -2.37 -17.30 -0.03
C GLU A 127 -3.76 -17.56 -0.63
N ASP A 128 -4.64 -16.58 -0.48
CA ASP A 128 -6.06 -16.61 -0.86
C ASP A 128 -6.91 -17.69 -0.16
N LYS A 129 -6.35 -18.42 0.82
CA LYS A 129 -7.10 -19.38 1.66
C LYS A 129 -7.39 -18.80 3.03
N TRP A 130 -6.37 -18.44 3.80
CA TRP A 130 -6.53 -17.87 5.13
C TRP A 130 -5.98 -16.43 5.25
N TYR A 131 -5.23 -15.94 4.24
CA TYR A 131 -4.89 -14.54 4.12
C TYR A 131 -4.99 -14.04 2.67
N PRO A 132 -5.47 -12.82 2.44
CA PRO A 132 -5.51 -12.22 1.10
C PRO A 132 -4.10 -11.99 0.55
N ARG A 133 -3.92 -12.17 -0.75
CA ARG A 133 -2.65 -11.98 -1.46
C ARG A 133 -1.96 -10.65 -1.15
N ARG A 134 -2.73 -9.56 -0.95
CA ARG A 134 -2.18 -8.24 -0.59
C ARG A 134 -1.42 -8.20 0.73
N PHE A 135 -1.61 -9.18 1.61
CA PHE A 135 -0.90 -9.33 2.88
C PHE A 135 0.22 -10.36 2.81
N SER A 136 0.53 -10.88 1.62
CA SER A 136 1.61 -11.83 1.43
C SER A 136 2.94 -11.23 1.87
N PRO A 137 3.72 -11.91 2.72
CA PRO A 137 5.01 -11.41 3.18
C PRO A 137 6.07 -11.39 2.07
N PHE A 138 5.72 -11.92 0.90
CA PHE A 138 6.58 -11.94 -0.28
C PHE A 138 6.32 -10.76 -1.22
N GLN A 139 5.36 -9.90 -0.92
CA GLN A 139 5.10 -8.67 -1.68
C GLN A 139 5.84 -7.49 -1.03
N GLY A 140 6.48 -6.66 -1.83
CA GLY A 140 7.04 -5.40 -1.34
C GLY A 140 8.51 -5.41 -0.93
N GLY A 141 9.30 -6.32 -1.44
CA GLY A 141 10.73 -6.32 -1.20
C GLY A 141 11.19 -7.29 -0.11
N ARG A 142 12.47 -7.23 0.23
CA ARG A 142 13.07 -8.15 1.20
C ARG A 142 12.69 -7.72 2.62
N PRO A 143 12.09 -8.61 3.43
CA PRO A 143 11.82 -8.33 4.83
C PRO A 143 13.11 -7.96 5.58
N TYR A 144 13.04 -6.98 6.47
CA TYR A 144 14.15 -6.64 7.35
C TYR A 144 14.25 -7.70 8.47
N PRO A 145 15.32 -8.50 8.52
CA PRO A 145 15.32 -9.73 9.31
C PRO A 145 15.24 -9.48 10.82
N ASP A 146 15.87 -8.40 11.29
CA ASP A 146 16.00 -8.12 12.72
C ASP A 146 14.69 -7.67 13.39
N THR A 147 13.73 -7.18 12.58
CA THR A 147 12.48 -6.62 13.09
C THR A 147 11.23 -7.22 12.43
N SER A 148 11.42 -8.21 11.55
CA SER A 148 10.35 -9.01 10.98
C SER A 148 10.25 -10.35 11.70
N PHE A 149 9.01 -10.81 11.93
CA PHE A 149 8.74 -12.04 12.68
C PHE A 149 7.60 -12.80 12.01
N TRP A 150 7.61 -14.10 12.16
CA TRP A 150 6.42 -14.92 11.97
C TRP A 150 5.93 -15.43 13.33
N LEU A 151 4.62 -15.59 13.45
CA LEU A 151 3.96 -15.97 14.68
C LEU A 151 3.56 -17.43 14.60
N CYS A 152 3.89 -18.19 15.61
CA CYS A 152 3.56 -19.60 15.73
C CYS A 152 2.74 -19.81 17.00
N CYS A 153 1.62 -20.52 16.87
CA CYS A 153 0.78 -20.97 17.96
C CYS A 153 0.60 -22.48 17.86
N ASP A 154 0.92 -23.21 18.92
CA ASP A 154 0.85 -24.69 18.97
C ASP A 154 1.53 -25.41 17.77
N GLY A 155 2.56 -24.80 17.20
CA GLY A 155 3.30 -25.34 16.04
C GLY A 155 2.76 -24.93 14.68
N GLU A 156 1.63 -24.24 14.62
CA GLU A 156 1.04 -23.70 13.39
C GLU A 156 1.39 -22.23 13.20
N ILE A 157 1.52 -21.81 11.93
CA ILE A 157 1.77 -20.41 11.58
C ILE A 157 0.42 -19.67 11.58
N VAL A 158 0.30 -18.69 12.48
CA VAL A 158 -0.94 -17.91 12.65
C VAL A 158 -0.83 -16.47 12.15
N GLY A 159 0.37 -16.02 11.78
CA GLY A 159 0.55 -14.67 11.27
C GLY A 159 2.01 -14.26 11.11
N TRP A 160 2.22 -13.01 10.72
CA TRP A 160 3.55 -12.38 10.60
C TRP A 160 3.48 -10.88 10.80
N LEU A 161 4.61 -10.32 11.16
CA LEU A 161 4.92 -8.90 11.10
C LEU A 161 6.11 -8.72 10.16
N ILE A 162 5.90 -8.00 9.08
CA ILE A 162 6.96 -7.67 8.14
C ILE A 162 7.27 -6.20 8.23
N THR A 163 8.53 -5.90 8.45
CA THR A 163 9.07 -4.55 8.42
C THR A 163 9.96 -4.38 7.20
N ALA A 164 9.95 -3.20 6.63
CA ALA A 164 10.83 -2.81 5.55
C ALA A 164 11.48 -1.47 5.91
N ARG A 165 12.72 -1.28 5.49
CA ARG A 165 13.37 0.02 5.60
C ARG A 165 12.79 0.91 4.50
N VAL A 166 12.16 1.99 4.88
CA VAL A 166 11.82 3.05 3.93
C VAL A 166 13.09 3.85 3.71
N ALA A 167 13.49 4.05 2.45
CA ALA A 167 14.57 4.97 2.15
C ALA A 167 14.21 6.34 2.71
N GLU A 168 15.11 6.95 3.45
CA GLU A 168 14.98 8.36 3.82
C GLU A 168 15.19 9.16 2.53
N ASP A 169 14.18 9.95 2.15
CA ASP A 169 14.28 10.98 1.09
C ASP A 169 15.16 12.13 1.56
#